data_345f2f536597219998f0c0b0f1390621
#
_entry.id   345f2f536597219998f0c0b0f1390621
#
_cell.length_a   1.000
_cell.length_b   1.000
_cell.length_c   1.000
_cell.angle_alpha   90.00
_cell.angle_beta   90.00
_cell.angle_gamma   90.00
#
_symmetry.space_group_name_H-M   'P 1'
#
loop_
_entity.id
_entity.type
_entity.pdbx_description
1 polymer ?
#
loop_
_entity_poly.entity_id
_entity_poly.type
_entity_poly.pdbx_seq_one_letter_code
_entity_poly.pdbx_strand_id
1 'polypeptide(L)'
;MLQLEKLLGARTTITIDQAERLRALVANWQLLSDLSFADLILWVPIRKDITMWPTGHIAVGHIRPTTTSTVYINDVIGDEVLWGSKAIIDEALSGDEIIRASDPETIGEMLVKSESIPVTFEGQVIAVISSHRNVEHSRGSGKLESNYRDLANHLYEMVAEGNFPYKDSGSLFEPVPRVGDGLIRLDANSAISYASPNAKSAFSRMGWRGDLEGKNLGEIAEQVVTASLNPHEEGVRSRLNGKLLQRVEIDNQGATIDLLVLPLIVGTDKIGAIVLLQNVTELRRRDRELVTKDATIREIHHRVKNNLQTVSALLRLQSRRIEDPAAAAALDEAVRRIASIALVHETLSNSSETTVAFDEVLSALVTHSLELSPRMGELHIERIGEIGLLESRVATPLSLVVTELIHNALEHGLAESGTHLKIEVQRYSNEGLVTISDDGVGLPADFDLTTSSNLGLQIVRTLTENELQGELKLESTNKGTQAKLRFPL
;
A
#
# COMPACT_ATOMS: atom_id res chain seq x y z
N MET A 1 12.43 -7.54 10.56
CA MET A 1 13.61 -7.74 9.67
C MET A 1 14.93 -7.34 10.32
N LEU A 2 15.12 -6.13 10.84
CA LEU A 2 16.36 -5.68 11.53
C LEU A 2 16.80 -6.54 12.74
N GLN A 3 15.89 -7.25 13.38
CA GLN A 3 16.17 -8.05 14.56
C GLN A 3 16.84 -9.40 14.23
N LEU A 4 16.42 -10.07 13.17
CA LEU A 4 17.05 -11.31 12.68
C LEU A 4 18.52 -11.09 12.29
N GLU A 5 18.83 -10.03 11.54
CA GLU A 5 20.21 -9.71 11.13
C GLU A 5 21.13 -9.41 12.31
N LYS A 6 20.63 -8.69 13.32
CA LYS A 6 21.42 -8.42 14.54
C LYS A 6 21.75 -9.69 15.33
N LEU A 7 20.80 -10.64 15.39
CA LEU A 7 21.02 -11.90 16.09
C LEU A 7 21.97 -12.84 15.34
N LEU A 8 21.86 -12.90 14.00
CA LEU A 8 22.72 -13.74 13.16
C LEU A 8 24.16 -13.23 13.10
N GLY A 9 24.38 -11.92 12.91
CA GLY A 9 25.71 -11.36 12.62
C GLY A 9 26.72 -11.39 13.77
N ALA A 10 26.29 -11.48 15.02
CA ALA A 10 27.19 -11.34 16.18
C ALA A 10 27.72 -12.67 16.74
N ARG A 11 27.03 -13.81 16.50
CA ARG A 11 27.26 -15.05 17.26
C ARG A 11 27.19 -16.32 16.42
N THR A 12 26.87 -16.23 15.14
CA THR A 12 26.67 -17.38 14.26
C THR A 12 27.58 -17.31 13.04
N THR A 13 27.77 -18.44 12.36
CA THR A 13 28.54 -18.55 11.12
C THR A 13 27.66 -18.58 9.87
N ILE A 14 26.44 -18.03 9.98
CA ILE A 14 25.47 -17.98 8.88
C ILE A 14 25.97 -17.03 7.79
N THR A 15 26.04 -17.51 6.56
CA THR A 15 26.37 -16.68 5.38
C THR A 15 25.20 -15.80 4.96
N ILE A 16 25.44 -14.86 4.03
CA ILE A 16 24.39 -13.98 3.49
C ILE A 16 23.30 -14.81 2.81
N ASP A 17 23.68 -15.78 1.97
CA ASP A 17 22.72 -16.63 1.24
C ASP A 17 21.91 -17.53 2.18
N GLN A 18 22.55 -18.06 3.23
CA GLN A 18 21.86 -18.80 4.28
C GLN A 18 20.89 -17.91 5.08
N ALA A 19 21.27 -16.68 5.37
CA ALA A 19 20.39 -15.72 6.03
C ALA A 19 19.17 -15.34 5.16
N GLU A 20 19.36 -15.21 3.84
CA GLU A 20 18.25 -15.00 2.89
C GLU A 20 17.31 -16.21 2.85
N ARG A 21 17.86 -17.41 2.87
CA ARG A 21 17.07 -18.66 2.97
C ARG A 21 16.23 -18.69 4.25
N LEU A 22 16.80 -18.35 5.39
CA LEU A 22 16.09 -18.28 6.68
C LEU A 22 15.01 -17.19 6.68
N ARG A 23 15.27 -16.03 6.05
CA ARG A 23 14.25 -14.98 5.87
C ARG A 23 13.08 -15.47 5.03
N ALA A 24 13.36 -16.12 3.91
CA ALA A 24 12.32 -16.69 3.06
C ALA A 24 11.49 -17.74 3.80
N LEU A 25 12.13 -18.58 4.65
CA LEU A 25 11.43 -19.53 5.50
C LEU A 25 10.51 -18.84 6.50
N VAL A 26 11.01 -17.84 7.24
CA VAL A 26 10.24 -17.07 8.23
C VAL A 26 9.08 -16.31 7.58
N ALA A 27 9.23 -15.85 6.34
CA ALA A 27 8.14 -15.20 5.61
C ALA A 27 6.99 -16.17 5.27
N ASN A 28 7.27 -17.49 5.19
CA ASN A 28 6.30 -18.49 4.72
C ASN A 28 5.87 -19.52 5.79
N TRP A 29 6.45 -19.51 6.98
CA TRP A 29 6.25 -20.57 7.96
C TRP A 29 4.95 -20.49 8.78
N GLN A 30 4.12 -19.41 8.60
CA GLN A 30 2.77 -19.39 9.15
C GLN A 30 1.94 -20.57 8.65
N LEU A 31 2.13 -20.95 7.38
CA LEU A 31 1.53 -22.14 6.80
C LEU A 31 1.87 -23.42 7.58
N LEU A 32 3.14 -23.59 7.94
CA LEU A 32 3.62 -24.74 8.73
C LEU A 32 2.99 -24.74 10.12
N SER A 33 2.99 -23.60 10.80
CA SER A 33 2.44 -23.46 12.15
C SER A 33 0.93 -23.75 12.18
N ASP A 34 0.18 -23.20 11.21
CA ASP A 34 -1.27 -23.37 11.13
C ASP A 34 -1.68 -24.82 10.80
N LEU A 35 -0.94 -25.49 9.91
CA LEU A 35 -1.20 -26.88 9.54
C LEU A 35 -0.80 -27.89 10.63
N SER A 36 0.27 -27.59 11.37
CA SER A 36 0.76 -28.45 12.46
C SER A 36 0.04 -28.23 13.79
N PHE A 37 -0.75 -27.16 13.89
CA PHE A 37 -1.36 -26.71 15.16
C PHE A 37 -0.30 -26.50 16.26
N ALA A 38 0.86 -25.92 15.90
CA ALA A 38 2.02 -25.86 16.77
C ALA A 38 2.70 -24.48 16.74
N ASP A 39 3.24 -24.07 17.87
CA ASP A 39 4.21 -23.01 17.94
C ASP A 39 5.53 -23.50 17.31
N LEU A 40 6.13 -22.67 16.43
CA LEU A 40 7.41 -22.98 15.80
C LEU A 40 8.46 -21.98 16.24
N ILE A 41 9.62 -22.48 16.65
CA ILE A 41 10.78 -21.68 17.03
C ILE A 41 11.94 -22.04 16.13
N LEU A 42 12.60 -21.05 15.54
CA LEU A 42 13.77 -21.24 14.69
C LEU A 42 15.04 -21.05 15.51
N TRP A 43 15.83 -22.11 15.60
CA TRP A 43 17.09 -22.18 16.34
C TRP A 43 18.26 -22.16 15.38
N VAL A 44 19.23 -21.27 15.61
CA VAL A 44 20.49 -21.22 14.85
C VAL A 44 21.66 -21.59 15.77
N PRO A 45 22.61 -22.44 15.31
CA PRO A 45 23.73 -22.84 16.15
C PRO A 45 24.66 -21.67 16.45
N ILE A 46 25.07 -21.54 17.73
CA ILE A 46 26.06 -20.57 18.21
C ILE A 46 27.44 -21.19 18.08
N ARG A 47 28.27 -20.68 17.16
CA ARG A 47 29.67 -21.11 16.97
C ARG A 47 30.48 -19.97 16.36
N LYS A 48 31.79 -19.95 16.67
CA LYS A 48 32.72 -18.94 16.14
C LYS A 48 33.25 -19.29 14.75
N ASP A 49 33.33 -20.58 14.45
CA ASP A 49 33.80 -21.10 13.19
C ASP A 49 32.96 -22.32 12.78
N ILE A 50 32.76 -22.53 11.49
CA ILE A 50 31.91 -23.62 10.97
C ILE A 50 32.48 -25.01 11.29
N THR A 51 33.79 -25.10 11.49
CA THR A 51 34.48 -26.35 11.86
C THR A 51 34.40 -26.66 13.36
N MET A 52 34.00 -25.68 14.17
CA MET A 52 33.87 -25.86 15.62
C MET A 52 32.49 -26.42 15.98
N TRP A 53 32.48 -27.25 16.99
CA TRP A 53 31.21 -27.73 17.58
C TRP A 53 30.42 -26.57 18.18
N PRO A 54 29.08 -26.51 17.97
CA PRO A 54 28.26 -25.46 18.56
C PRO A 54 28.33 -25.47 20.10
N THR A 55 28.34 -24.30 20.70
CA THR A 55 28.22 -24.15 22.15
C THR A 55 26.79 -24.15 22.64
N GLY A 56 25.83 -23.94 21.73
CA GLY A 56 24.42 -23.92 21.97
C GLY A 56 23.65 -23.42 20.75
N HIS A 57 22.42 -23.03 20.97
CA HIS A 57 21.52 -22.49 19.93
C HIS A 57 20.89 -21.19 20.40
N ILE A 58 20.62 -20.28 19.48
CA ILE A 58 19.86 -19.04 19.71
C ILE A 58 18.54 -19.08 18.94
N ALA A 59 17.43 -18.71 19.60
CA ALA A 59 16.15 -18.53 18.95
C ALA A 59 16.16 -17.24 18.14
N VAL A 60 15.99 -17.34 16.82
CA VAL A 60 16.00 -16.19 15.88
C VAL A 60 14.64 -15.89 15.30
N GLY A 61 13.67 -16.77 15.50
CA GLY A 61 12.28 -16.60 15.08
C GLY A 61 11.32 -17.39 15.95
N HIS A 62 10.10 -16.88 16.11
CA HIS A 62 9.00 -17.55 16.79
C HIS A 62 7.69 -17.22 16.06
N ILE A 63 6.88 -18.23 15.75
CA ILE A 63 5.57 -18.07 15.14
C ILE A 63 4.54 -18.89 15.90
N ARG A 64 3.35 -18.34 16.05
CA ARG A 64 2.23 -18.94 16.76
C ARG A 64 1.15 -19.36 15.77
N PRO A 65 0.48 -20.50 15.96
CA PRO A 65 -0.61 -20.92 15.10
C PRO A 65 -1.82 -19.99 15.24
N THR A 66 -2.55 -19.77 14.14
CA THR A 66 -3.84 -19.08 14.15
C THR A 66 -5.01 -20.08 14.25
N THR A 67 -4.72 -21.38 14.13
CA THR A 67 -5.69 -22.49 14.09
C THR A 67 -5.93 -23.12 15.45
N THR A 68 -5.10 -22.82 16.46
CA THR A 68 -5.22 -23.32 17.83
C THR A 68 -4.62 -22.33 18.84
N SER A 69 -4.74 -22.61 20.16
CA SER A 69 -4.10 -21.83 21.21
C SER A 69 -2.59 -22.04 21.24
N THR A 70 -1.83 -20.98 21.47
CA THR A 70 -0.36 -20.99 21.61
C THR A 70 0.09 -21.72 22.87
N VAL A 71 1.23 -22.40 22.81
CA VAL A 71 1.93 -22.98 23.94
C VAL A 71 2.76 -21.93 24.68
N TYR A 72 3.39 -21.00 23.94
CA TYR A 72 4.26 -19.98 24.51
C TYR A 72 3.56 -18.60 24.53
N ILE A 73 3.24 -18.13 25.73
CA ILE A 73 2.60 -16.81 25.93
C ILE A 73 3.61 -15.69 25.61
N ASN A 74 4.85 -15.84 26.10
CA ASN A 74 5.92 -14.85 25.86
C ASN A 74 6.69 -15.17 24.58
N ASP A 75 7.32 -14.13 24.01
CA ASP A 75 8.23 -14.30 22.88
C ASP A 75 9.56 -14.90 23.37
N VAL A 76 10.10 -15.85 22.61
CA VAL A 76 11.36 -16.53 22.91
C VAL A 76 12.51 -16.09 22.00
N ILE A 77 12.30 -15.10 21.15
CA ILE A 77 13.34 -14.59 20.24
C ILE A 77 14.48 -13.97 21.07
N GLY A 78 15.70 -14.46 20.83
CA GLY A 78 16.91 -14.08 21.58
C GLY A 78 17.26 -15.00 22.74
N ASP A 79 16.38 -15.94 23.11
CA ASP A 79 16.69 -16.93 24.12
C ASP A 79 17.79 -17.88 23.62
N GLU A 80 18.67 -18.27 24.54
CA GLU A 80 19.79 -19.17 24.26
C GLU A 80 19.62 -20.48 25.03
N VAL A 81 19.90 -21.59 24.37
CA VAL A 81 19.97 -22.92 24.99
C VAL A 81 21.36 -23.50 24.79
N LEU A 82 21.92 -24.07 25.86
CA LEU A 82 23.24 -24.69 25.79
C LEU A 82 23.17 -26.04 25.05
N TRP A 83 24.25 -26.40 24.39
CA TRP A 83 24.40 -27.74 23.80
C TRP A 83 24.24 -28.80 24.90
N GLY A 84 23.50 -29.85 24.59
CA GLY A 84 23.16 -30.93 25.52
C GLY A 84 21.94 -30.67 26.39
N SER A 85 21.39 -29.46 26.41
CA SER A 85 20.19 -29.16 27.21
C SER A 85 18.88 -29.53 26.52
N LYS A 86 18.86 -29.56 25.19
CA LYS A 86 17.71 -29.98 24.37
C LYS A 86 18.14 -30.97 23.31
N ALA A 87 18.23 -32.24 23.71
CA ALA A 87 18.77 -33.35 22.90
C ALA A 87 18.15 -33.43 21.48
N ILE A 88 16.83 -33.26 21.36
CA ILE A 88 16.15 -33.36 20.06
C ILE A 88 16.58 -32.24 19.08
N ILE A 89 16.98 -31.06 19.56
CA ILE A 89 17.50 -29.98 18.68
C ILE A 89 18.92 -30.30 18.23
N ASP A 90 19.75 -30.79 19.16
CA ASP A 90 21.13 -31.16 18.89
C ASP A 90 21.22 -32.34 17.93
N GLU A 91 20.36 -33.35 18.11
CA GLU A 91 20.25 -34.52 17.23
C GLU A 91 19.78 -34.12 15.81
N ALA A 92 18.75 -33.26 15.71
CA ALA A 92 18.26 -32.80 14.41
C ALA A 92 19.31 -31.95 13.65
N LEU A 93 20.13 -31.15 14.36
CA LEU A 93 21.22 -30.38 13.74
C LEU A 93 22.34 -31.31 13.21
N SER A 94 22.59 -32.43 13.89
CA SER A 94 23.71 -33.33 13.59
C SER A 94 23.34 -34.45 12.64
N GLY A 95 22.07 -34.89 12.62
CA GLY A 95 21.63 -36.12 11.99
C GLY A 95 20.86 -35.95 10.68
N ASP A 96 20.61 -34.73 10.22
CA ASP A 96 19.80 -34.42 9.00
C ASP A 96 18.38 -35.02 9.00
N GLU A 97 17.88 -35.51 10.14
CA GLU A 97 16.58 -36.17 10.26
C GLU A 97 15.62 -35.41 11.18
N ILE A 98 14.32 -35.56 10.93
CA ILE A 98 13.28 -35.04 11.82
C ILE A 98 13.24 -35.88 13.09
N ILE A 99 13.56 -35.27 14.22
CA ILE A 99 13.56 -35.92 15.53
C ILE A 99 12.24 -35.64 16.26
N ARG A 100 11.58 -36.71 16.70
CA ARG A 100 10.32 -36.61 17.45
C ARG A 100 10.54 -37.04 18.88
N ALA A 101 10.12 -36.20 19.84
CA ALA A 101 10.13 -36.59 21.25
C ALA A 101 9.25 -37.82 21.47
N SER A 102 9.77 -38.84 22.18
CA SER A 102 9.06 -40.09 22.50
C SER A 102 7.87 -39.78 23.41
N ASP A 103 8.07 -38.97 24.42
CA ASP A 103 7.06 -38.63 25.43
C ASP A 103 6.73 -37.13 25.40
N PRO A 104 5.45 -36.77 25.65
CA PRO A 104 5.10 -35.35 25.82
C PRO A 104 5.71 -34.78 27.11
N GLU A 105 6.14 -33.51 27.03
CA GLU A 105 6.63 -32.75 28.18
C GLU A 105 5.57 -31.77 28.68
N THR A 106 5.64 -31.40 29.97
CA THR A 106 4.76 -30.38 30.53
C THR A 106 5.41 -29.01 30.40
N ILE A 107 4.79 -28.09 29.65
CA ILE A 107 5.19 -26.68 29.54
C ILE A 107 4.08 -25.82 30.15
N GLY A 108 4.36 -25.20 31.30
CA GLY A 108 3.32 -24.53 32.08
C GLY A 108 2.28 -25.55 32.59
N GLU A 109 1.01 -25.36 32.19
CA GLU A 109 -0.10 -26.28 32.51
C GLU A 109 -0.46 -27.22 31.33
N MET A 110 0.28 -27.13 30.21
CA MET A 110 -0.06 -27.86 28.98
C MET A 110 0.84 -29.07 28.78
N LEU A 111 0.26 -30.16 28.29
CA LEU A 111 1.00 -31.34 27.82
C LEU A 111 1.38 -31.14 26.36
N VAL A 112 2.68 -31.02 26.08
CA VAL A 112 3.22 -30.59 24.78
C VAL A 112 4.02 -31.71 24.15
N LYS A 113 3.75 -32.01 22.89
CA LYS A 113 4.56 -32.88 22.05
C LYS A 113 5.49 -32.05 21.20
N SER A 114 6.80 -32.30 21.32
CA SER A 114 7.84 -31.57 20.62
C SER A 114 8.46 -32.39 19.49
N GLU A 115 8.72 -31.72 18.36
CA GLU A 115 9.43 -32.27 17.22
C GLU A 115 10.50 -31.26 16.78
N SER A 116 11.65 -31.72 16.26
CA SER A 116 12.74 -30.89 15.74
C SER A 116 12.99 -31.22 14.28
N ILE A 117 12.91 -30.21 13.42
CA ILE A 117 13.01 -30.32 11.98
C ILE A 117 14.28 -29.60 11.52
N PRO A 118 15.25 -30.29 10.90
CA PRO A 118 16.44 -29.65 10.34
C PRO A 118 16.05 -28.74 9.19
N VAL A 119 16.70 -27.57 9.10
CA VAL A 119 16.55 -26.64 8.00
C VAL A 119 17.77 -26.78 7.10
N THR A 120 17.60 -27.39 5.94
CA THR A 120 18.70 -27.68 5.00
C THR A 120 18.78 -26.64 3.88
N PHE A 121 19.99 -26.23 3.58
CA PHE A 121 20.33 -25.39 2.44
C PHE A 121 21.59 -25.92 1.75
N GLU A 122 21.50 -26.19 0.45
CA GLU A 122 22.59 -26.77 -0.37
C GLU A 122 23.23 -28.04 0.25
N GLY A 123 22.38 -28.91 0.83
CA GLY A 123 22.82 -30.16 1.43
C GLY A 123 23.47 -30.01 2.81
N GLN A 124 23.39 -28.83 3.43
CA GLN A 124 23.89 -28.57 4.78
C GLN A 124 22.78 -28.11 5.71
N VAL A 125 22.71 -28.68 6.92
CA VAL A 125 21.80 -28.18 7.96
C VAL A 125 22.34 -26.89 8.54
N ILE A 126 21.56 -25.80 8.38
CA ILE A 126 21.93 -24.45 8.81
C ILE A 126 21.21 -23.98 10.07
N ALA A 127 20.06 -24.58 10.38
CA ALA A 127 19.20 -24.23 11.52
C ALA A 127 18.28 -25.41 11.86
N VAL A 128 17.54 -25.31 12.97
CA VAL A 128 16.53 -26.29 13.37
C VAL A 128 15.24 -25.56 13.71
N ILE A 129 14.09 -26.02 13.20
CA ILE A 129 12.76 -25.62 13.69
C ILE A 129 12.36 -26.58 14.81
N SER A 130 12.05 -26.08 16.01
CA SER A 130 11.32 -26.85 17.00
C SER A 130 9.83 -26.54 16.91
N SER A 131 9.01 -27.60 16.82
CA SER A 131 7.55 -27.56 16.75
C SER A 131 6.98 -28.03 18.09
N HIS A 132 6.11 -27.23 18.71
CA HIS A 132 5.55 -27.47 20.04
C HIS A 132 4.02 -27.46 19.96
N ARG A 133 3.40 -28.64 20.10
CA ARG A 133 1.97 -28.83 19.95
C ARG A 133 1.33 -29.27 21.27
N ASN A 134 0.26 -28.60 21.69
CA ASN A 134 -0.55 -29.03 22.83
C ASN A 134 -1.33 -30.30 22.48
N VAL A 135 -1.15 -31.36 23.29
CA VAL A 135 -1.78 -32.68 23.05
C VAL A 135 -3.22 -32.72 23.58
N GLU A 136 -3.57 -31.91 24.57
CA GLU A 136 -4.90 -31.95 25.21
C GLU A 136 -6.05 -31.54 24.29
N HIS A 137 -5.78 -30.62 23.34
CA HIS A 137 -6.75 -30.20 22.35
C HIS A 137 -6.98 -31.22 21.23
N SER A 138 -6.16 -32.28 21.16
CA SER A 138 -6.22 -33.32 20.11
C SER A 138 -7.23 -34.44 20.37
N ARG A 139 -8.08 -34.31 21.39
CA ARG A 139 -9.03 -35.41 21.78
C ARG A 139 -10.21 -35.58 20.83
N GLY A 140 -10.29 -34.85 19.74
CA GLY A 140 -11.28 -34.98 18.70
C GLY A 140 -10.66 -34.95 17.32
N SER A 141 -9.76 -35.92 16.99
CA SER A 141 -9.13 -35.94 15.66
C SER A 141 -10.15 -36.17 14.55
N GLY A 142 -10.78 -35.06 14.13
CA GLY A 142 -11.64 -35.04 12.97
C GLY A 142 -10.83 -35.18 11.67
N LYS A 143 -11.51 -35.53 10.57
CA LYS A 143 -10.93 -35.64 9.22
C LYS A 143 -10.10 -34.39 8.83
N LEU A 144 -10.47 -33.22 9.33
CA LEU A 144 -9.77 -31.97 9.11
C LEU A 144 -8.36 -31.97 9.74
N GLU A 145 -8.28 -32.27 11.05
CA GLU A 145 -7.01 -32.25 11.78
C GLU A 145 -6.01 -33.28 11.22
N SER A 146 -6.49 -34.49 10.88
CA SER A 146 -5.65 -35.52 10.25
C SER A 146 -5.05 -35.04 8.93
N ASN A 147 -5.89 -34.45 8.03
CA ASN A 147 -5.40 -33.94 6.74
C ASN A 147 -4.39 -32.79 6.92
N TYR A 148 -4.64 -31.87 7.85
CA TYR A 148 -3.74 -30.75 8.10
C TYR A 148 -2.38 -31.23 8.61
N ARG A 149 -2.37 -32.17 9.55
CA ARG A 149 -1.14 -32.76 10.09
C ARG A 149 -0.36 -33.56 9.05
N ASP A 150 -1.03 -34.30 8.19
CA ASP A 150 -0.38 -35.02 7.09
C ASP A 150 0.30 -34.04 6.13
N LEU A 151 -0.35 -32.91 5.83
CA LEU A 151 0.24 -31.83 5.02
C LEU A 151 1.41 -31.15 5.71
N ALA A 152 1.30 -30.90 7.03
CA ALA A 152 2.40 -30.34 7.82
C ALA A 152 3.63 -31.27 7.80
N ASN A 153 3.44 -32.59 7.95
CA ASN A 153 4.52 -33.57 7.88
C ASN A 153 5.25 -33.54 6.53
N HIS A 154 4.52 -33.49 5.40
CA HIS A 154 5.15 -33.36 4.08
C HIS A 154 5.93 -32.05 3.94
N LEU A 155 5.41 -30.93 4.45
CA LEU A 155 6.13 -29.65 4.42
C LEU A 155 7.37 -29.67 5.33
N TYR A 156 7.32 -30.37 6.48
CA TYR A 156 8.48 -30.59 7.33
C TYR A 156 9.57 -31.41 6.62
N GLU A 157 9.18 -32.45 5.90
CA GLU A 157 10.08 -33.23 5.03
C GLU A 157 10.70 -32.33 3.95
N MET A 158 9.90 -31.47 3.30
CA MET A 158 10.40 -30.52 2.31
C MET A 158 11.37 -29.49 2.91
N VAL A 159 11.17 -29.05 4.17
CA VAL A 159 12.14 -28.17 4.88
C VAL A 159 13.45 -28.92 5.13
N ALA A 160 13.36 -30.17 5.62
CA ALA A 160 14.51 -31.02 5.89
C ALA A 160 15.32 -31.34 4.62
N GLU A 161 14.64 -31.55 3.49
CA GLU A 161 15.25 -31.77 2.18
C GLU A 161 15.74 -30.50 1.46
N GLY A 162 15.43 -29.31 2.00
CA GLY A 162 15.76 -28.02 1.37
C GLY A 162 14.84 -27.62 0.21
N ASN A 163 13.69 -28.29 0.03
CA ASN A 163 12.69 -28.01 -1.01
C ASN A 163 11.68 -26.90 -0.62
N PHE A 164 11.60 -26.55 0.67
CA PHE A 164 10.76 -25.45 1.18
C PHE A 164 11.63 -24.45 2.00
N PRO A 165 11.41 -23.13 1.90
CA PRO A 165 10.49 -22.42 1.01
C PRO A 165 10.91 -22.53 -0.47
N TYR A 166 9.96 -22.31 -1.38
CA TYR A 166 10.21 -22.35 -2.82
C TYR A 166 11.17 -21.22 -3.25
N LYS A 167 12.01 -21.47 -4.26
CA LYS A 167 13.05 -20.51 -4.71
C LYS A 167 12.49 -19.19 -5.21
N ASP A 168 11.30 -19.19 -5.81
CA ASP A 168 10.67 -18.03 -6.44
C ASP A 168 9.55 -17.40 -5.59
N SER A 169 9.54 -17.64 -4.27
CA SER A 169 8.43 -17.24 -3.39
C SER A 169 8.36 -15.74 -3.05
N GLY A 170 9.37 -14.94 -3.38
CA GLY A 170 9.51 -13.57 -2.87
C GLY A 170 8.46 -12.54 -3.31
N SER A 171 7.77 -12.71 -4.45
CA SER A 171 6.82 -11.72 -4.99
C SER A 171 5.36 -12.18 -5.05
N LEU A 172 5.08 -13.46 -4.78
CA LEU A 172 3.75 -14.04 -4.96
C LEU A 172 2.83 -13.92 -3.72
N PHE A 173 3.33 -13.40 -2.61
CA PHE A 173 2.78 -13.72 -1.28
C PHE A 173 2.22 -12.55 -0.46
N GLU A 174 1.98 -11.37 -1.00
CA GLU A 174 1.32 -10.30 -0.21
C GLU A 174 0.02 -9.81 -0.86
N PRO A 175 -1.11 -9.87 -0.17
CA PRO A 175 -1.49 -10.69 1.00
C PRO A 175 -1.71 -12.16 0.64
N VAL A 176 -1.31 -13.09 1.53
CA VAL A 176 -1.39 -14.54 1.32
C VAL A 176 -2.72 -15.10 1.84
N PRO A 177 -3.44 -15.96 1.08
CA PRO A 177 -4.53 -16.76 1.64
C PRO A 177 -4.02 -17.62 2.79
N ARG A 178 -4.76 -17.65 3.92
CA ARG A 178 -4.40 -18.44 5.10
C ARG A 178 -5.08 -19.80 5.08
N VAL A 179 -4.54 -20.74 5.83
CA VAL A 179 -5.13 -22.08 6.00
C VAL A 179 -6.60 -22.00 6.45
N GLY A 180 -6.91 -21.06 7.35
CA GLY A 180 -8.26 -20.81 7.85
C GLY A 180 -9.23 -20.23 6.82
N ASP A 181 -8.76 -19.54 5.78
CA ASP A 181 -9.60 -18.96 4.73
C ASP A 181 -10.18 -20.05 3.82
N GLY A 182 -9.38 -21.06 3.53
CA GLY A 182 -9.79 -22.25 2.79
C GLY A 182 -8.58 -23.05 2.31
N LEU A 183 -8.69 -24.37 2.35
CA LEU A 183 -7.64 -25.29 1.96
C LEU A 183 -8.21 -26.44 1.11
N ILE A 184 -7.50 -26.76 0.02
CA ILE A 184 -7.71 -27.93 -0.82
C ILE A 184 -6.40 -28.71 -0.91
N ARG A 185 -6.45 -30.01 -0.77
CA ARG A 185 -5.36 -30.96 -1.06
C ARG A 185 -5.60 -31.61 -2.40
N LEU A 186 -4.62 -31.52 -3.29
CA LEU A 186 -4.61 -32.24 -4.56
C LEU A 186 -3.70 -33.47 -4.46
N ASP A 187 -4.08 -34.54 -5.14
CA ASP A 187 -3.21 -35.68 -5.38
C ASP A 187 -2.27 -35.44 -6.60
N ALA A 188 -1.43 -36.43 -6.91
CA ALA A 188 -0.49 -36.38 -8.04
C ALA A 188 -1.18 -36.19 -9.41
N ASN A 189 -2.47 -36.52 -9.53
CA ASN A 189 -3.27 -36.39 -10.74
C ASN A 189 -4.10 -35.09 -10.78
N SER A 190 -3.86 -34.18 -9.84
CA SER A 190 -4.62 -32.92 -9.67
C SER A 190 -6.10 -33.13 -9.27
N ALA A 191 -6.46 -34.33 -8.78
CA ALA A 191 -7.77 -34.57 -8.20
C ALA A 191 -7.80 -34.13 -6.73
N ILE A 192 -8.93 -33.56 -6.32
CA ILE A 192 -9.14 -33.10 -4.94
C ILE A 192 -9.28 -34.28 -4.01
N SER A 193 -8.29 -34.53 -3.16
CA SER A 193 -8.34 -35.56 -2.13
C SER A 193 -9.00 -35.08 -0.83
N TYR A 194 -8.95 -33.75 -0.58
CA TYR A 194 -9.60 -33.13 0.57
C TYR A 194 -9.92 -31.65 0.26
N ALA A 195 -11.05 -31.17 0.76
CA ALA A 195 -11.43 -29.76 0.73
C ALA A 195 -12.00 -29.35 2.09
N SER A 196 -11.47 -28.25 2.66
CA SER A 196 -11.97 -27.68 3.92
C SER A 196 -13.39 -27.12 3.76
N PRO A 197 -14.17 -26.98 4.84
CA PRO A 197 -15.51 -26.39 4.78
C PRO A 197 -15.54 -25.00 4.12
N ASN A 198 -14.55 -24.17 4.40
CA ASN A 198 -14.45 -22.83 3.81
C ASN A 198 -14.15 -22.89 2.30
N ALA A 199 -13.32 -23.83 1.85
CA ALA A 199 -13.09 -24.07 0.43
C ALA A 199 -14.38 -24.51 -0.28
N LYS A 200 -15.12 -25.46 0.30
CA LYS A 200 -16.42 -25.89 -0.24
C LYS A 200 -17.42 -24.74 -0.32
N SER A 201 -17.48 -23.88 0.72
CA SER A 201 -18.32 -22.69 0.74
C SER A 201 -17.93 -21.66 -0.34
N ALA A 202 -16.63 -21.45 -0.56
CA ALA A 202 -16.15 -20.52 -1.59
C ALA A 202 -16.57 -20.96 -2.99
N PHE A 203 -16.35 -22.20 -3.36
CA PHE A 203 -16.78 -22.75 -4.65
C PHE A 203 -18.31 -22.82 -4.81
N SER A 204 -19.05 -23.05 -3.71
CA SER A 204 -20.51 -23.00 -3.72
C SER A 204 -21.02 -21.57 -4.05
N ARG A 205 -20.35 -20.53 -3.55
CA ARG A 205 -20.67 -19.13 -3.88
C ARG A 205 -20.36 -18.79 -5.34
N MET A 206 -19.38 -19.46 -5.94
CA MET A 206 -19.12 -19.39 -7.38
C MET A 206 -20.12 -20.19 -8.23
N GLY A 207 -21.12 -20.81 -7.61
CA GLY A 207 -22.17 -21.55 -8.31
C GLY A 207 -21.88 -23.04 -8.52
N TRP A 208 -20.78 -23.56 -7.96
CA TRP A 208 -20.54 -25.01 -7.99
C TRP A 208 -21.55 -25.76 -7.13
N ARG A 209 -22.23 -26.73 -7.72
CA ARG A 209 -23.22 -27.56 -7.02
C ARG A 209 -22.78 -29.02 -7.08
N GLY A 210 -22.12 -29.47 -6.05
CA GLY A 210 -21.65 -30.85 -5.94
C GLY A 210 -20.50 -30.97 -4.95
N ASP A 211 -20.08 -32.20 -4.70
CA ASP A 211 -18.87 -32.42 -3.90
C ASP A 211 -17.64 -32.05 -4.72
N LEU A 212 -16.65 -31.47 -4.05
CA LEU A 212 -15.35 -31.13 -4.65
C LEU A 212 -14.43 -32.37 -4.68
N GLU A 213 -14.50 -33.22 -3.65
CA GLU A 213 -13.61 -34.36 -3.49
C GLU A 213 -13.79 -35.38 -4.65
N GLY A 214 -12.68 -35.91 -5.14
CA GLY A 214 -12.61 -36.83 -6.27
C GLY A 214 -12.66 -36.17 -7.66
N LYS A 215 -12.80 -34.86 -7.74
CA LYS A 215 -12.86 -34.12 -9.02
C LYS A 215 -11.56 -33.36 -9.29
N ASN A 216 -11.29 -33.04 -10.57
CA ASN A 216 -10.16 -32.22 -10.96
C ASN A 216 -10.46 -30.73 -10.68
N LEU A 217 -9.57 -30.07 -9.94
CA LEU A 217 -9.76 -28.66 -9.53
C LEU A 217 -9.82 -27.72 -10.75
N GLY A 218 -8.97 -27.96 -11.75
CA GLY A 218 -8.95 -27.15 -12.96
C GLY A 218 -10.24 -27.25 -13.77
N GLU A 219 -10.85 -28.45 -13.84
CA GLU A 219 -12.14 -28.66 -14.52
C GLU A 219 -13.29 -27.94 -13.79
N ILE A 220 -13.29 -27.99 -12.45
CA ILE A 220 -14.26 -27.23 -11.65
C ILE A 220 -14.10 -25.73 -11.88
N ALA A 221 -12.87 -25.23 -11.86
CA ALA A 221 -12.60 -23.82 -12.07
C ALA A 221 -13.05 -23.33 -13.46
N GLU A 222 -12.79 -24.11 -14.51
CA GLU A 222 -13.27 -23.79 -15.87
C GLU A 222 -14.79 -23.71 -15.94
N GLN A 223 -15.51 -24.57 -15.24
CA GLN A 223 -16.98 -24.58 -15.24
C GLN A 223 -17.60 -23.40 -14.48
N VAL A 224 -16.95 -22.88 -13.43
CA VAL A 224 -17.48 -21.79 -12.63
C VAL A 224 -17.03 -20.41 -13.11
N VAL A 225 -15.99 -20.33 -13.94
CA VAL A 225 -15.53 -19.09 -14.56
C VAL A 225 -16.41 -18.77 -15.75
N THR A 226 -17.05 -17.61 -15.74
CA THR A 226 -17.75 -17.08 -16.90
C THR A 226 -16.72 -16.63 -17.95
N ALA A 227 -17.01 -16.81 -19.23
CA ALA A 227 -16.17 -16.60 -20.42
C ALA A 227 -15.52 -15.19 -20.61
N SER A 228 -15.17 -14.51 -19.53
CA SER A 228 -14.53 -13.18 -19.51
C SER A 228 -13.00 -13.22 -19.47
N LEU A 229 -12.40 -14.40 -19.45
CA LEU A 229 -10.94 -14.51 -19.47
C LEU A 229 -10.41 -14.21 -20.88
N ASN A 230 -9.41 -13.33 -20.93
CA ASN A 230 -8.69 -13.02 -22.17
C ASN A 230 -8.22 -14.32 -22.83
N PRO A 231 -8.49 -14.52 -24.15
CA PRO A 231 -8.14 -15.75 -24.85
C PRO A 231 -6.64 -16.04 -24.97
N HIS A 232 -5.78 -15.16 -24.43
CA HIS A 232 -4.32 -15.29 -24.45
C HIS A 232 -3.70 -15.73 -23.13
N GLU A 233 -4.47 -15.91 -22.04
CA GLU A 233 -3.95 -16.50 -20.80
C GLU A 233 -4.01 -18.03 -20.90
N GLU A 234 -2.92 -18.71 -20.46
CA GLU A 234 -2.94 -20.17 -20.26
C GLU A 234 -4.23 -20.55 -19.51
N GLY A 235 -4.95 -21.53 -20.02
CA GLY A 235 -6.26 -21.93 -19.47
C GLY A 235 -6.17 -22.15 -17.97
N VAL A 236 -7.17 -21.70 -17.20
CA VAL A 236 -7.23 -21.84 -15.72
C VAL A 236 -6.93 -23.27 -15.29
N ARG A 237 -7.33 -24.26 -16.09
CA ARG A 237 -7.06 -25.67 -15.84
C ARG A 237 -5.58 -26.01 -15.76
N SER A 238 -4.74 -25.46 -16.66
CA SER A 238 -3.29 -25.72 -16.65
C SER A 238 -2.60 -25.11 -15.44
N ARG A 239 -3.10 -23.97 -14.99
CA ARG A 239 -2.57 -23.23 -13.83
C ARG A 239 -2.95 -23.88 -12.49
N LEU A 240 -4.04 -24.62 -12.41
CA LEU A 240 -4.52 -25.28 -11.19
C LEU A 240 -4.17 -26.78 -11.11
N ASN A 241 -3.21 -27.24 -11.89
CA ASN A 241 -2.80 -28.65 -11.95
C ASN A 241 -1.86 -29.10 -10.79
N GLY A 242 -1.51 -28.21 -9.87
CA GLY A 242 -0.65 -28.52 -8.73
C GLY A 242 0.84 -28.71 -9.05
N LYS A 243 1.28 -28.48 -10.28
CA LYS A 243 2.67 -28.77 -10.72
C LYS A 243 3.66 -27.65 -10.44
N LEU A 244 3.20 -26.42 -10.37
CA LEU A 244 4.03 -25.24 -10.18
C LEU A 244 3.50 -24.39 -9.04
N LEU A 245 4.41 -23.68 -8.37
CA LEU A 245 4.04 -22.61 -7.46
C LEU A 245 3.43 -21.47 -8.27
N GLN A 246 2.17 -21.14 -8.03
CA GLN A 246 1.53 -20.04 -8.73
C GLN A 246 0.28 -19.53 -8.00
N ARG A 247 -0.06 -18.28 -8.30
CA ARG A 247 -1.26 -17.61 -7.81
C ARG A 247 -2.24 -17.43 -8.96
N VAL A 248 -3.50 -17.74 -8.72
CA VAL A 248 -4.56 -17.71 -9.73
C VAL A 248 -5.77 -17.04 -9.10
N GLU A 249 -6.24 -15.95 -9.69
CA GLU A 249 -7.53 -15.37 -9.33
C GLU A 249 -8.58 -15.88 -10.32
N ILE A 250 -9.68 -16.40 -9.81
CA ILE A 250 -10.84 -16.82 -10.61
C ILE A 250 -12.03 -15.94 -10.25
N ASP A 251 -12.70 -15.41 -11.26
CA ASP A 251 -13.82 -14.48 -11.10
C ASP A 251 -15.04 -14.95 -11.88
N ASN A 252 -16.21 -14.72 -11.31
CA ASN A 252 -17.47 -14.82 -12.03
C ASN A 252 -18.42 -13.70 -11.55
N GLN A 253 -19.65 -13.68 -12.06
CA GLN A 253 -20.62 -12.63 -11.68
C GLN A 253 -21.02 -12.62 -10.20
N GLY A 254 -20.74 -13.70 -9.46
CA GLY A 254 -21.18 -13.86 -8.07
C GLY A 254 -20.06 -13.78 -7.04
N ALA A 255 -18.82 -14.13 -7.39
CA ALA A 255 -17.70 -14.19 -6.46
C ALA A 255 -16.34 -14.16 -7.16
N THR A 256 -15.34 -13.65 -6.44
CA THR A 256 -13.93 -13.68 -6.82
C THR A 256 -13.16 -14.47 -5.77
N ILE A 257 -12.41 -15.49 -6.20
CA ILE A 257 -11.58 -16.33 -5.33
C ILE A 257 -10.13 -16.20 -5.77
N ASP A 258 -9.26 -15.93 -4.81
CA ASP A 258 -7.80 -15.93 -4.99
C ASP A 258 -7.26 -17.27 -4.50
N LEU A 259 -6.51 -17.99 -5.35
CA LEU A 259 -5.95 -19.31 -5.09
C LEU A 259 -4.43 -19.24 -5.16
N LEU A 260 -3.76 -19.83 -4.18
CA LEU A 260 -2.32 -20.05 -4.15
C LEU A 260 -2.04 -21.55 -4.19
N VAL A 261 -1.38 -22.00 -5.26
CA VAL A 261 -1.02 -23.39 -5.50
C VAL A 261 0.41 -23.64 -5.03
N LEU A 262 0.59 -24.60 -4.12
CA LEU A 262 1.85 -24.95 -3.47
C LEU A 262 2.14 -26.45 -3.76
N PRO A 263 3.06 -26.79 -4.68
CA PRO A 263 3.39 -28.17 -4.99
C PRO A 263 4.01 -28.90 -3.79
N LEU A 264 3.57 -30.13 -3.53
CA LEU A 264 4.21 -31.01 -2.56
C LEU A 264 5.23 -31.90 -3.26
N ILE A 265 6.47 -31.90 -2.75
CA ILE A 265 7.63 -32.56 -3.33
C ILE A 265 8.26 -33.48 -2.29
N VAL A 266 8.49 -34.74 -2.63
CA VAL A 266 9.25 -35.69 -1.83
C VAL A 266 10.42 -36.17 -2.67
N GLY A 267 11.64 -35.90 -2.23
CA GLY A 267 12.83 -36.07 -3.07
C GLY A 267 12.77 -35.21 -4.32
N THR A 268 12.62 -35.83 -5.48
CA THR A 268 12.43 -35.15 -6.78
C THR A 268 11.02 -35.24 -7.32
N ASP A 269 10.17 -36.04 -6.70
CA ASP A 269 8.84 -36.37 -7.21
C ASP A 269 7.76 -35.47 -6.60
N LYS A 270 6.86 -34.98 -7.45
CA LYS A 270 5.68 -34.23 -7.02
C LYS A 270 4.56 -35.19 -6.66
N ILE A 271 4.19 -35.19 -5.39
CA ILE A 271 3.17 -36.10 -4.82
C ILE A 271 1.78 -35.49 -4.80
N GLY A 272 1.65 -34.20 -5.09
CA GLY A 272 0.39 -33.47 -5.07
C GLY A 272 0.60 -31.97 -4.88
N ALA A 273 -0.41 -31.29 -4.32
CA ALA A 273 -0.30 -29.87 -3.99
C ALA A 273 -1.23 -29.47 -2.83
N ILE A 274 -0.87 -28.41 -2.14
CA ILE A 274 -1.76 -27.62 -1.30
C ILE A 274 -2.28 -26.44 -2.13
N VAL A 275 -3.59 -26.19 -2.08
CA VAL A 275 -4.16 -24.97 -2.63
C VAL A 275 -4.82 -24.22 -1.48
N LEU A 276 -4.24 -23.05 -1.14
CA LEU A 276 -4.86 -22.10 -0.23
C LEU A 276 -5.77 -21.20 -1.05
N LEU A 277 -6.91 -20.83 -0.49
CA LEU A 277 -7.84 -19.97 -1.20
C LEU A 277 -8.54 -18.99 -0.27
N GLN A 278 -8.81 -17.79 -0.78
CA GLN A 278 -9.53 -16.73 -0.07
C GLN A 278 -10.61 -16.15 -0.98
N ASN A 279 -11.79 -15.89 -0.40
CA ASN A 279 -12.83 -15.14 -1.08
C ASN A 279 -12.51 -13.64 -0.98
N VAL A 280 -12.17 -13.02 -2.11
CA VAL A 280 -11.79 -11.60 -2.21
C VAL A 280 -12.87 -10.73 -2.86
N THR A 281 -14.10 -11.23 -2.99
CA THR A 281 -15.22 -10.57 -3.67
C THR A 281 -15.45 -9.14 -3.16
N GLU A 282 -15.58 -8.99 -1.84
CA GLU A 282 -15.82 -7.68 -1.23
C GLU A 282 -14.63 -6.73 -1.38
N LEU A 283 -13.41 -7.26 -1.29
CA LEU A 283 -12.19 -6.48 -1.50
C LEU A 283 -12.15 -5.96 -2.95
N ARG A 284 -12.34 -6.84 -3.93
CA ARG A 284 -12.35 -6.47 -5.36
C ARG A 284 -13.49 -5.53 -5.72
N ARG A 285 -14.65 -5.69 -5.09
CA ARG A 285 -15.77 -4.77 -5.27
C ARG A 285 -15.41 -3.37 -4.80
N ARG A 286 -14.83 -3.22 -3.62
CA ARG A 286 -14.39 -1.94 -3.08
C ARG A 286 -13.30 -1.30 -3.94
N ASP A 287 -12.33 -2.07 -4.40
CA ASP A 287 -11.28 -1.58 -5.31
C ASP A 287 -11.90 -1.02 -6.61
N ARG A 288 -12.83 -1.75 -7.23
CA ARG A 288 -13.56 -1.30 -8.44
C ARG A 288 -14.39 -0.04 -8.16
N GLU A 289 -15.07 0.04 -7.02
CA GLU A 289 -15.84 1.23 -6.61
C GLU A 289 -14.93 2.46 -6.43
N LEU A 290 -13.74 2.29 -5.82
CA LEU A 290 -12.75 3.36 -5.68
C LEU A 290 -12.25 3.85 -7.05
N VAL A 291 -11.83 2.94 -7.93
CA VAL A 291 -11.39 3.27 -9.29
C VAL A 291 -12.50 3.99 -10.08
N THR A 292 -13.75 3.54 -9.94
CA THR A 292 -14.90 4.17 -10.61
C THR A 292 -15.17 5.57 -10.07
N LYS A 293 -15.07 5.79 -8.75
CA LYS A 293 -15.22 7.11 -8.13
C LYS A 293 -14.13 8.07 -8.63
N ASP A 294 -12.90 7.64 -8.69
CA ASP A 294 -11.78 8.46 -9.18
C ASP A 294 -11.96 8.85 -10.65
N ALA A 295 -12.42 7.91 -11.50
CA ALA A 295 -12.74 8.18 -12.88
C ALA A 295 -13.89 9.19 -13.01
N THR A 296 -14.93 9.06 -12.17
CA THR A 296 -16.07 9.97 -12.16
C THR A 296 -15.66 11.39 -11.70
N ILE A 297 -14.83 11.49 -10.67
CA ILE A 297 -14.31 12.77 -10.19
C ILE A 297 -13.51 13.47 -11.30
N ARG A 298 -12.60 12.76 -11.98
CA ARG A 298 -11.86 13.30 -13.11
C ARG A 298 -12.78 13.77 -14.23
N GLU A 299 -13.81 13.00 -14.59
CA GLU A 299 -14.78 13.41 -15.61
C GLU A 299 -15.54 14.68 -15.20
N ILE A 300 -15.93 14.82 -13.93
CA ILE A 300 -16.59 16.02 -13.42
C ILE A 300 -15.65 17.24 -13.57
N HIS A 301 -14.38 17.13 -13.19
CA HIS A 301 -13.40 18.22 -13.35
C HIS A 301 -13.23 18.62 -14.82
N HIS A 302 -13.11 17.65 -15.72
CA HIS A 302 -13.04 17.93 -17.17
C HIS A 302 -14.30 18.62 -17.69
N ARG A 303 -15.50 18.21 -17.24
CA ARG A 303 -16.76 18.87 -17.63
C ARG A 303 -16.87 20.28 -17.08
N VAL A 304 -16.46 20.50 -15.82
CA VAL A 304 -16.43 21.84 -15.21
C VAL A 304 -15.51 22.76 -16.01
N LYS A 305 -14.27 22.31 -16.32
CA LYS A 305 -13.34 23.06 -17.19
C LYS A 305 -13.98 23.44 -18.52
N ASN A 306 -14.56 22.46 -19.24
CA ASN A 306 -15.19 22.71 -20.55
C ASN A 306 -16.35 23.72 -20.46
N ASN A 307 -17.15 23.63 -19.43
CA ASN A 307 -18.24 24.59 -19.18
C ASN A 307 -17.70 25.99 -18.91
N LEU A 308 -16.67 26.12 -18.06
CA LEU A 308 -16.02 27.40 -17.75
C LEU A 308 -15.39 28.04 -18.99
N GLN A 309 -14.72 27.25 -19.85
CA GLN A 309 -14.18 27.71 -21.13
C GLN A 309 -15.29 28.23 -22.07
N THR A 310 -16.43 27.53 -22.14
CA THR A 310 -17.57 27.93 -22.95
C THR A 310 -18.16 29.26 -22.43
N VAL A 311 -18.34 29.39 -21.13
CA VAL A 311 -18.84 30.63 -20.50
C VAL A 311 -17.87 31.78 -20.76
N SER A 312 -16.55 31.57 -20.60
CA SER A 312 -15.52 32.56 -20.90
C SER A 312 -15.59 33.05 -22.34
N ALA A 313 -15.75 32.12 -23.31
CA ALA A 313 -15.87 32.46 -24.73
C ALA A 313 -17.12 33.29 -25.00
N LEU A 314 -18.27 32.94 -24.40
CA LEU A 314 -19.52 33.69 -24.54
C LEU A 314 -19.39 35.11 -23.94
N LEU A 315 -18.80 35.25 -22.78
CA LEU A 315 -18.60 36.55 -22.13
C LEU A 315 -17.64 37.44 -22.94
N ARG A 316 -16.56 36.87 -23.51
CA ARG A 316 -15.66 37.60 -24.44
C ARG A 316 -16.39 38.10 -25.68
N LEU A 317 -17.32 37.31 -26.23
CA LEU A 317 -18.12 37.73 -27.37
C LEU A 317 -19.08 38.86 -26.98
N GLN A 318 -19.62 38.85 -25.77
CA GLN A 318 -20.47 39.94 -25.26
C GLN A 318 -19.68 41.20 -24.97
N SER A 319 -18.50 41.11 -24.32
CA SER A 319 -17.63 42.26 -24.03
C SER A 319 -17.31 43.06 -25.30
N ARG A 320 -17.02 42.35 -26.43
CA ARG A 320 -16.72 43.01 -27.73
C ARG A 320 -17.94 43.72 -28.37
N ARG A 321 -19.15 43.49 -27.91
CA ARG A 321 -20.38 44.10 -28.44
C ARG A 321 -20.89 45.25 -27.59
N ILE A 322 -20.35 45.42 -26.39
CA ILE A 322 -20.74 46.51 -25.49
C ILE A 322 -19.97 47.77 -25.84
N GLU A 323 -20.73 48.87 -26.03
CA GLU A 323 -20.14 50.18 -26.34
C GLU A 323 -19.67 50.94 -25.11
N ASP A 324 -20.20 50.62 -23.91
CA ASP A 324 -19.77 51.23 -22.66
C ASP A 324 -18.44 50.61 -22.19
N PRO A 325 -17.36 51.41 -22.12
CA PRO A 325 -16.03 50.92 -21.72
C PRO A 325 -15.98 50.33 -20.31
N ALA A 326 -16.79 50.89 -19.37
CA ALA A 326 -16.80 50.40 -18.00
C ALA A 326 -17.46 49.00 -17.91
N ALA A 327 -18.55 48.80 -18.63
CA ALA A 327 -19.23 47.50 -18.68
C ALA A 327 -18.42 46.46 -19.44
N ALA A 328 -17.68 46.85 -20.52
CA ALA A 328 -16.75 45.97 -21.21
C ALA A 328 -15.59 45.52 -20.31
N ALA A 329 -14.98 46.43 -19.54
CA ALA A 329 -13.91 46.13 -18.59
C ALA A 329 -14.37 45.20 -17.49
N ALA A 330 -15.56 45.36 -16.95
CA ALA A 330 -16.14 44.46 -15.93
C ALA A 330 -16.35 43.03 -16.46
N LEU A 331 -16.76 42.90 -17.74
CA LEU A 331 -16.91 41.57 -18.38
C LEU A 331 -15.54 40.90 -18.64
N ASP A 332 -14.56 41.66 -19.08
CA ASP A 332 -13.21 41.13 -19.29
C ASP A 332 -12.54 40.71 -17.98
N GLU A 333 -12.82 41.39 -16.89
CA GLU A 333 -12.41 40.98 -15.55
C GLU A 333 -13.10 39.67 -15.14
N ALA A 334 -14.42 39.53 -15.37
CA ALA A 334 -15.14 38.28 -15.11
C ALA A 334 -14.59 37.11 -15.94
N VAL A 335 -14.23 37.35 -17.21
CA VAL A 335 -13.60 36.35 -18.10
C VAL A 335 -12.25 35.88 -17.54
N ARG A 336 -11.40 36.80 -17.06
CA ARG A 336 -10.11 36.48 -16.45
C ARG A 336 -10.29 35.59 -15.22
N ARG A 337 -11.23 35.92 -14.34
CA ARG A 337 -11.54 35.11 -13.14
C ARG A 337 -12.01 33.70 -13.48
N ILE A 338 -12.90 33.56 -14.47
CA ILE A 338 -13.36 32.25 -14.93
C ILE A 338 -12.20 31.45 -15.53
N ALA A 339 -11.28 32.07 -16.26
CA ALA A 339 -10.10 31.41 -16.80
C ALA A 339 -9.19 30.90 -15.70
N SER A 340 -8.96 31.68 -14.63
CA SER A 340 -8.18 31.26 -13.46
C SER A 340 -8.82 30.07 -12.73
N ILE A 341 -10.13 30.06 -12.55
CA ILE A 341 -10.86 28.92 -11.97
C ILE A 341 -10.69 27.67 -12.85
N ALA A 342 -10.80 27.81 -14.17
CA ALA A 342 -10.63 26.69 -15.11
C ALA A 342 -9.21 26.11 -15.05
N LEU A 343 -8.17 26.96 -14.91
CA LEU A 343 -6.78 26.51 -14.74
C LEU A 343 -6.58 25.72 -13.44
N VAL A 344 -7.16 26.19 -12.33
CA VAL A 344 -7.12 25.48 -11.06
C VAL A 344 -7.78 24.11 -11.18
N HIS A 345 -8.97 24.04 -11.78
CA HIS A 345 -9.65 22.77 -12.01
C HIS A 345 -8.88 21.82 -12.92
N GLU A 346 -8.10 22.33 -13.87
CA GLU A 346 -7.24 21.51 -14.73
C GLU A 346 -6.07 20.91 -13.95
N THR A 347 -5.42 21.71 -13.12
CA THR A 347 -4.29 21.24 -12.30
C THR A 347 -4.76 20.23 -11.24
N LEU A 348 -5.93 20.45 -10.64
CA LEU A 348 -6.54 19.54 -9.69
C LEU A 348 -6.99 18.21 -10.34
N SER A 349 -7.42 18.22 -11.61
CA SER A 349 -7.89 17.01 -12.30
C SER A 349 -6.77 16.03 -12.62
N ASN A 350 -5.53 16.49 -12.67
CA ASN A 350 -4.34 15.68 -12.99
C ASN A 350 -3.76 14.98 -11.74
N SER A 351 -4.16 15.40 -10.54
CA SER A 351 -3.80 14.74 -9.29
C SER A 351 -4.89 13.72 -8.90
N SER A 352 -4.56 12.46 -8.78
CA SER A 352 -5.47 11.39 -8.30
C SER A 352 -5.64 11.39 -6.77
N GLU A 353 -5.03 12.34 -6.08
CA GLU A 353 -5.00 12.45 -4.62
C GLU A 353 -5.84 13.64 -4.14
N THR A 354 -6.32 13.56 -2.91
CA THR A 354 -6.99 14.67 -2.20
C THR A 354 -6.07 15.85 -1.93
N THR A 355 -4.78 15.72 -2.22
CA THR A 355 -3.72 16.70 -2.07
C THR A 355 -3.13 17.15 -3.41
N VAL A 356 -2.67 18.38 -3.48
CA VAL A 356 -2.15 19.05 -4.68
C VAL A 356 -0.77 19.63 -4.40
N ALA A 357 0.17 19.44 -5.31
CA ALA A 357 1.45 20.14 -5.30
C ALA A 357 1.22 21.63 -5.63
N PHE A 358 0.96 22.46 -4.59
CA PHE A 358 0.57 23.84 -4.79
C PHE A 358 1.63 24.71 -5.46
N ASP A 359 2.89 24.34 -5.33
CA ASP A 359 4.00 25.04 -5.98
C ASP A 359 3.95 24.96 -7.51
N GLU A 360 3.43 23.88 -8.08
CA GLU A 360 3.17 23.74 -9.51
C GLU A 360 1.98 24.61 -9.95
N VAL A 361 0.91 24.63 -9.15
CA VAL A 361 -0.25 25.49 -9.36
C VAL A 361 0.18 26.96 -9.36
N LEU A 362 0.94 27.37 -8.35
CA LEU A 362 1.44 28.74 -8.22
C LEU A 362 2.30 29.14 -9.42
N SER A 363 3.17 28.25 -9.90
CA SER A 363 3.99 28.49 -11.09
C SER A 363 3.13 28.71 -12.34
N ALA A 364 2.10 27.91 -12.54
CA ALA A 364 1.16 28.04 -13.66
C ALA A 364 0.34 29.35 -13.57
N LEU A 365 -0.13 29.72 -12.37
CA LEU A 365 -0.86 30.98 -12.14
C LEU A 365 -0.01 32.21 -12.44
N VAL A 366 1.23 32.21 -11.97
CA VAL A 366 2.19 33.31 -12.23
C VAL A 366 2.45 33.46 -13.74
N THR A 367 2.75 32.35 -14.42
CA THR A 367 2.97 32.35 -15.87
C THR A 367 1.77 32.89 -16.63
N HIS A 368 0.58 32.42 -16.32
CA HIS A 368 -0.67 32.82 -16.97
C HIS A 368 -0.98 34.34 -16.72
N SER A 369 -0.75 34.82 -15.50
CA SER A 369 -0.97 36.22 -15.15
C SER A 369 0.00 37.15 -15.90
N LEU A 370 1.23 36.70 -16.11
CA LEU A 370 2.23 37.45 -16.90
C LEU A 370 1.87 37.57 -18.38
N GLU A 371 1.43 36.42 -18.97
CA GLU A 371 1.03 36.39 -20.40
C GLU A 371 -0.08 37.40 -20.73
N LEU A 372 -0.91 37.72 -19.75
CA LEU A 372 -2.00 38.68 -19.89
C LEU A 372 -1.56 40.15 -19.61
N SER A 373 -0.37 40.37 -19.07
CA SER A 373 0.12 41.71 -18.75
C SER A 373 0.65 42.41 -19.99
N PRO A 374 0.25 43.69 -20.25
CA PRO A 374 0.79 44.49 -21.36
C PRO A 374 2.30 44.76 -21.24
N ARG A 375 2.86 44.68 -20.03
CA ARG A 375 4.29 44.95 -19.73
C ARG A 375 5.12 43.71 -19.51
N MET A 376 4.70 42.54 -20.03
CA MET A 376 5.32 41.21 -19.82
C MET A 376 6.85 41.22 -19.99
N GLY A 377 7.41 41.96 -20.95
CA GLY A 377 8.86 42.01 -21.23
C GLY A 377 9.69 42.90 -20.30
N GLU A 378 9.04 43.68 -19.42
CA GLU A 378 9.70 44.64 -18.53
C GLU A 378 9.67 44.20 -17.06
N LEU A 379 8.84 43.18 -16.74
CA LEU A 379 8.60 42.75 -15.38
C LEU A 379 9.58 41.66 -14.94
N HIS A 380 10.10 41.80 -13.73
CA HIS A 380 10.91 40.79 -13.05
C HIS A 380 10.10 40.16 -11.92
N ILE A 381 9.86 38.86 -12.02
CA ILE A 381 9.18 38.12 -10.96
C ILE A 381 10.16 37.22 -10.22
N GLU A 382 10.22 37.45 -8.92
CA GLU A 382 11.01 36.64 -8.00
C GLU A 382 10.08 35.77 -7.16
N ARG A 383 10.31 34.44 -7.16
CA ARG A 383 9.61 33.49 -6.31
C ARG A 383 10.58 32.90 -5.30
N ILE A 384 10.20 32.90 -4.00
CA ILE A 384 11.01 32.40 -2.91
C ILE A 384 10.18 31.45 -2.05
N GLY A 385 10.75 30.27 -1.71
CA GLY A 385 10.17 29.28 -0.83
C GLY A 385 9.20 28.32 -1.51
N GLU A 386 8.72 27.36 -0.74
CA GLU A 386 7.79 26.31 -1.16
C GLU A 386 6.78 26.03 -0.03
N ILE A 387 5.55 25.68 -0.41
CA ILE A 387 4.50 25.28 0.54
C ILE A 387 4.22 23.78 0.47
N GLY A 388 4.54 23.14 -0.64
CA GLY A 388 4.39 21.71 -0.86
C GLY A 388 2.95 21.26 -1.10
N LEU A 389 2.61 20.09 -0.59
CA LEU A 389 1.28 19.49 -0.75
C LEU A 389 0.24 20.17 0.14
N LEU A 390 -0.86 20.59 -0.47
CA LEU A 390 -2.05 21.15 0.19
C LEU A 390 -3.29 20.29 -0.13
N GLU A 391 -4.22 20.20 0.81
CA GLU A 391 -5.54 19.62 0.52
C GLU A 391 -6.29 20.46 -0.52
N SER A 392 -7.02 19.82 -1.42
CA SER A 392 -7.78 20.48 -2.49
C SER A 392 -8.73 21.56 -1.97
N ARG A 393 -9.30 21.37 -0.76
CA ARG A 393 -10.19 22.36 -0.11
C ARG A 393 -9.47 23.67 0.27
N VAL A 394 -8.14 23.62 0.48
CA VAL A 394 -7.30 24.80 0.77
C VAL A 394 -6.71 25.33 -0.53
N ALA A 395 -6.20 24.46 -1.42
CA ALA A 395 -5.54 24.82 -2.65
C ALA A 395 -6.46 25.65 -3.58
N THR A 396 -7.73 25.29 -3.70
CA THR A 396 -8.68 25.98 -4.60
C THR A 396 -8.91 27.44 -4.20
N PRO A 397 -9.39 27.76 -2.98
CA PRO A 397 -9.59 29.15 -2.58
C PRO A 397 -8.26 29.93 -2.52
N LEU A 398 -7.16 29.30 -2.10
CA LEU A 398 -5.82 29.91 -2.10
C LEU A 398 -5.39 30.34 -3.50
N SER A 399 -5.61 29.50 -4.50
CA SER A 399 -5.27 29.82 -5.90
C SER A 399 -6.02 31.06 -6.41
N LEU A 400 -7.30 31.16 -6.07
CA LEU A 400 -8.10 32.33 -6.46
C LEU A 400 -7.63 33.61 -5.75
N VAL A 401 -7.36 33.54 -4.44
CA VAL A 401 -6.82 34.66 -3.67
C VAL A 401 -5.47 35.12 -4.24
N VAL A 402 -4.56 34.19 -4.47
CA VAL A 402 -3.23 34.49 -5.03
C VAL A 402 -3.35 35.10 -6.43
N THR A 403 -4.22 34.56 -7.29
CA THR A 403 -4.44 35.11 -8.65
C THR A 403 -4.94 36.56 -8.58
N GLU A 404 -5.92 36.86 -7.73
CA GLU A 404 -6.45 38.22 -7.57
C GLU A 404 -5.37 39.20 -7.00
N LEU A 405 -4.57 38.73 -6.05
CA LEU A 405 -3.47 39.57 -5.50
C LEU A 405 -2.36 39.83 -6.52
N ILE A 406 -1.96 38.83 -7.32
CA ILE A 406 -1.01 39.01 -8.43
C ILE A 406 -1.59 39.98 -9.45
N HIS A 407 -2.85 39.84 -9.80
CA HIS A 407 -3.52 40.68 -10.76
C HIS A 407 -3.59 42.14 -10.27
N ASN A 408 -3.94 42.38 -9.00
CA ASN A 408 -3.93 43.71 -8.39
C ASN A 408 -2.53 44.33 -8.41
N ALA A 409 -1.48 43.54 -8.13
CA ALA A 409 -0.13 44.03 -8.21
C ALA A 409 0.26 44.44 -9.65
N LEU A 410 -0.11 43.65 -10.66
CA LEU A 410 0.19 43.93 -12.07
C LEU A 410 -0.61 45.09 -12.64
N GLU A 411 -1.93 45.19 -12.37
CA GLU A 411 -2.81 46.21 -12.95
C GLU A 411 -2.82 47.55 -12.17
N HIS A 412 -2.63 47.51 -10.85
CA HIS A 412 -2.72 48.70 -10.02
C HIS A 412 -1.36 49.13 -9.45
N GLY A 413 -0.53 48.18 -9.00
CA GLY A 413 0.80 48.48 -8.47
C GLY A 413 1.78 48.86 -9.56
N LEU A 414 1.96 48.00 -10.56
CA LEU A 414 3.00 48.08 -11.57
C LEU A 414 2.56 48.69 -12.91
N ALA A 415 1.33 49.19 -13.01
CA ALA A 415 0.79 49.75 -14.26
C ALA A 415 1.62 50.94 -14.82
N GLU A 416 2.01 51.88 -13.95
CA GLU A 416 2.68 53.10 -14.32
C GLU A 416 4.16 53.18 -13.88
N SER A 417 4.51 52.46 -12.79
CA SER A 417 5.84 52.49 -12.19
C SER A 417 6.20 51.16 -11.55
N GLY A 418 7.50 50.93 -11.33
CA GLY A 418 7.98 49.67 -10.78
C GLY A 418 8.14 48.58 -11.85
N THR A 419 8.90 47.56 -11.53
CA THR A 419 9.21 46.44 -12.42
C THR A 419 9.33 45.10 -11.68
N HIS A 420 9.26 45.11 -10.35
CA HIS A 420 9.50 43.90 -9.55
C HIS A 420 8.25 43.43 -8.83
N LEU A 421 7.92 42.14 -9.03
CA LEU A 421 6.91 41.42 -8.26
C LEU A 421 7.60 40.28 -7.52
N LYS A 422 7.50 40.28 -6.19
CA LYS A 422 8.09 39.27 -5.35
C LYS A 422 6.98 38.43 -4.69
N ILE A 423 7.06 37.11 -4.82
CA ILE A 423 6.13 36.16 -4.22
C ILE A 423 6.91 35.25 -3.26
N GLU A 424 6.65 35.38 -1.98
CA GLU A 424 7.29 34.56 -0.94
C GLU A 424 6.27 33.61 -0.34
N VAL A 425 6.64 32.35 -0.28
CA VAL A 425 5.78 31.28 0.25
C VAL A 425 6.51 30.57 1.38
N GLN A 426 5.87 30.42 2.52
CA GLN A 426 6.46 29.78 3.69
C GLN A 426 5.46 28.82 4.33
N ARG A 427 5.92 27.63 4.71
CA ARG A 427 5.15 26.63 5.43
C ARG A 427 5.66 26.50 6.86
N TYR A 428 4.78 26.67 7.82
CA TYR A 428 5.00 26.36 9.22
C TYR A 428 4.25 25.08 9.58
N SER A 429 4.42 24.58 10.81
CA SER A 429 3.81 23.29 11.22
C SER A 429 2.29 23.24 11.06
N ASN A 430 1.58 24.36 11.33
CA ASN A 430 0.12 24.43 11.29
C ASN A 430 -0.41 25.59 10.45
N GLU A 431 0.43 26.34 9.78
CA GLU A 431 -0.01 27.51 8.99
C GLU A 431 0.85 27.71 7.74
N GLY A 432 0.24 28.26 6.71
CA GLY A 432 0.88 28.75 5.51
C GLY A 432 0.91 30.28 5.50
N LEU A 433 1.98 30.85 4.97
CA LEU A 433 2.12 32.29 4.74
C LEU A 433 2.48 32.52 3.27
N VAL A 434 1.68 33.33 2.58
CA VAL A 434 1.97 33.82 1.23
C VAL A 434 2.09 35.32 1.30
N THR A 435 3.21 35.86 0.83
CA THR A 435 3.47 37.30 0.75
C THR A 435 3.69 37.68 -0.70
N ILE A 436 2.92 38.64 -1.20
CA ILE A 436 3.04 39.19 -2.54
C ILE A 436 3.38 40.67 -2.40
N SER A 437 4.50 41.09 -2.99
CA SER A 437 5.02 42.44 -2.87
C SER A 437 5.36 43.00 -4.25
N ASP A 438 4.95 44.21 -4.54
CA ASP A 438 5.33 44.99 -5.72
C ASP A 438 6.15 46.22 -5.34
N ASP A 439 6.94 46.76 -6.28
CA ASP A 439 7.69 48.01 -6.15
C ASP A 439 7.03 49.19 -6.87
N GLY A 440 5.69 49.15 -6.99
CA GLY A 440 4.89 50.10 -7.74
C GLY A 440 4.43 51.34 -6.94
N VAL A 441 3.26 51.90 -7.33
CA VAL A 441 2.76 53.15 -6.78
C VAL A 441 2.28 53.09 -5.34
N GLY A 442 2.08 51.90 -4.77
CA GLY A 442 1.54 51.72 -3.40
C GLY A 442 0.02 51.93 -3.32
N LEU A 443 -0.53 51.83 -2.10
CA LEU A 443 -1.94 52.08 -1.83
C LEU A 443 -2.22 53.55 -1.53
N PRO A 444 -3.40 54.09 -1.87
CA PRO A 444 -3.84 55.43 -1.46
C PRO A 444 -3.78 55.63 0.06
N ALA A 445 -3.55 56.84 0.54
CA ALA A 445 -3.38 57.12 1.97
C ALA A 445 -4.67 56.85 2.80
N ASP A 446 -5.83 56.88 2.15
CA ASP A 446 -7.16 56.61 2.71
C ASP A 446 -7.67 55.21 2.39
N PHE A 447 -6.80 54.34 1.90
CA PHE A 447 -7.23 52.97 1.57
C PHE A 447 -7.57 52.14 2.82
N ASP A 448 -8.79 51.58 2.82
CA ASP A 448 -9.26 50.63 3.82
C ASP A 448 -9.82 49.40 3.14
N LEU A 449 -9.25 48.25 3.43
CA LEU A 449 -9.69 46.95 2.91
C LEU A 449 -11.13 46.64 3.24
N THR A 450 -11.65 47.13 4.40
CA THR A 450 -13.02 46.80 4.88
C THR A 450 -14.09 47.56 4.13
N THR A 451 -13.80 48.76 3.65
CA THR A 451 -14.71 49.68 2.94
C THR A 451 -14.53 49.68 1.44
N SER A 452 -13.53 48.95 0.93
CA SER A 452 -13.26 48.90 -0.50
C SER A 452 -14.42 48.32 -1.30
N SER A 453 -14.86 49.06 -2.32
CA SER A 453 -15.91 48.62 -3.25
C SER A 453 -15.38 47.77 -4.40
N ASN A 454 -14.08 47.54 -4.47
CA ASN A 454 -13.44 46.74 -5.51
C ASN A 454 -13.89 45.27 -5.33
N LEU A 455 -14.52 44.72 -6.39
CA LEU A 455 -15.03 43.35 -6.36
C LEU A 455 -13.95 42.31 -6.14
N GLY A 456 -12.75 42.49 -6.68
CA GLY A 456 -11.60 41.59 -6.49
C GLY A 456 -11.20 41.45 -5.02
N LEU A 457 -11.05 42.59 -4.34
CA LEU A 457 -10.69 42.60 -2.92
C LEU A 457 -11.81 42.07 -2.02
N GLN A 458 -13.11 42.23 -2.40
CA GLN A 458 -14.20 41.59 -1.68
C GLN A 458 -14.17 40.09 -1.79
N ILE A 459 -13.85 39.53 -2.98
CA ILE A 459 -13.67 38.08 -3.19
C ILE A 459 -12.49 37.58 -2.38
N VAL A 460 -11.34 38.24 -2.45
CA VAL A 460 -10.15 37.91 -1.68
C VAL A 460 -10.46 37.84 -0.19
N ARG A 461 -11.15 38.85 0.36
CA ARG A 461 -11.57 38.86 1.75
C ARG A 461 -12.50 37.71 2.09
N THR A 462 -13.56 37.51 1.29
CA THR A 462 -14.53 36.45 1.52
C THR A 462 -13.89 35.06 1.52
N LEU A 463 -13.04 34.77 0.55
CA LEU A 463 -12.33 33.49 0.45
C LEU A 463 -11.33 33.31 1.60
N THR A 464 -10.62 34.37 1.98
CA THR A 464 -9.67 34.32 3.09
C THR A 464 -10.36 34.05 4.41
N GLU A 465 -11.43 34.79 4.73
CA GLU A 465 -12.14 34.67 6.02
C GLU A 465 -12.98 33.40 6.11
N ASN A 466 -13.76 33.06 5.07
CA ASN A 466 -14.74 31.98 5.13
C ASN A 466 -14.20 30.62 4.71
N GLU A 467 -13.38 30.56 3.64
CA GLU A 467 -12.92 29.28 3.08
C GLU A 467 -11.55 28.89 3.63
N LEU A 468 -10.61 29.84 3.69
CA LEU A 468 -9.26 29.60 4.22
C LEU A 468 -9.17 29.74 5.74
N GLN A 469 -10.18 30.37 6.38
CA GLN A 469 -10.14 30.71 7.81
C GLN A 469 -8.86 31.47 8.20
N GLY A 470 -8.39 32.29 7.29
CA GLY A 470 -7.11 33.00 7.36
C GLY A 470 -7.25 34.49 7.60
N GLU A 471 -6.13 35.19 7.59
CA GLU A 471 -6.04 36.64 7.75
C GLU A 471 -5.25 37.25 6.57
N LEU A 472 -5.80 38.30 5.96
CA LEU A 472 -5.12 39.11 4.94
C LEU A 472 -4.77 40.46 5.50
N LYS A 473 -3.51 40.87 5.35
CA LYS A 473 -3.02 42.23 5.63
C LYS A 473 -2.45 42.88 4.36
N LEU A 474 -2.91 44.08 4.06
CA LEU A 474 -2.36 44.91 3.00
C LEU A 474 -1.59 46.08 3.63
N GLU A 475 -0.33 46.24 3.27
CA GLU A 475 0.54 47.26 3.78
C GLU A 475 1.09 48.07 2.59
N SER A 476 0.96 49.40 2.64
CA SER A 476 1.61 50.31 1.69
C SER A 476 2.95 50.75 2.25
N THR A 477 3.99 50.67 1.43
CA THR A 477 5.32 51.17 1.74
C THR A 477 5.70 52.28 0.78
N ASN A 478 6.75 53.04 1.09
CA ASN A 478 7.31 54.06 0.16
C ASN A 478 7.90 53.44 -1.13
N LYS A 479 7.81 52.09 -1.26
CA LYS A 479 8.38 51.31 -2.35
C LYS A 479 7.34 50.33 -2.96
N GLY A 480 6.02 50.58 -2.82
CA GLY A 480 5.00 49.76 -3.38
C GLY A 480 4.05 49.13 -2.35
N THR A 481 3.36 48.04 -2.72
CA THR A 481 2.36 47.38 -1.89
C THR A 481 2.85 45.98 -1.45
N GLN A 482 2.49 45.58 -0.23
CA GLN A 482 2.71 44.22 0.27
C GLN A 482 1.41 43.62 0.77
N ALA A 483 1.01 42.48 0.22
CA ALA A 483 -0.09 41.67 0.66
C ALA A 483 0.43 40.43 1.40
N LYS A 484 0.01 40.24 2.67
CA LYS A 484 0.35 39.09 3.51
C LYS A 484 -0.88 38.28 3.81
N LEU A 485 -0.93 37.06 3.33
CA LEU A 485 -2.00 36.09 3.56
C LEU A 485 -1.49 34.97 4.48
N ARG A 486 -2.10 34.86 5.64
CA ARG A 486 -1.85 33.78 6.60
C ARG A 486 -3.07 32.87 6.67
N PHE A 487 -2.90 31.57 6.66
CA PHE A 487 -3.99 30.59 6.71
C PHE A 487 -3.56 29.29 7.40
N PRO A 488 -4.48 28.55 8.07
CA PRO A 488 -4.19 27.25 8.67
C PRO A 488 -4.01 26.16 7.58
N LEU A 489 -3.20 25.14 7.93
CA LEU A 489 -2.85 24.00 7.07
C LEU A 489 -3.48 22.71 7.58
#